data_99f0b9b201d1925862149bc59f2f8206
#
_entry.id   99f0b9b201d1925862149bc59f2f8206
#
_cell.length_a   1.000
_cell.length_b   1.000
_cell.length_c   1.000
_cell.angle_alpha   90.00
_cell.angle_beta   90.00
_cell.angle_gamma   90.00
#
_symmetry.space_group_name_H-M   'P 1'
#
loop_
_entity.id
_entity.type
_entity.pdbx_description
1 polymer ?
#
loop_
_entity_poly.entity_id
_entity_poly.type
_entity_poly.pdbx_seq_one_letter_code
_entity_poly.pdbx_strand_id
1 'polypeptide(L)'
;MPAKERGCALLADRHLGLMEGVRGLLETEFEAVVVVGDEVSLFESVRQLHVALAMVDLSLRRGDGLGLIRRMRSNFPQLKLIALSVHDEKSAELAAIAAGANGFVLKRSIATDLLPTIDAVLAGSAT
;
A
#
# COMPACT_ATOMS: atom_id res chain seq x y z
N MET A 1 -20.16 -0.59 13.06
CA MET A 1 -19.67 -1.45 11.97
C MET A 1 -18.24 -1.89 12.24
N PRO A 2 -17.99 -3.15 12.35
CA PRO A 2 -16.63 -3.59 12.58
C PRO A 2 -15.71 -3.21 11.40
N ALA A 3 -14.53 -2.71 11.74
CA ALA A 3 -13.55 -2.36 10.73
C ALA A 3 -13.18 -3.56 9.85
N LYS A 4 -13.25 -4.77 10.39
CA LYS A 4 -12.93 -5.99 9.66
C LYS A 4 -13.81 -6.26 8.44
N GLU A 5 -14.87 -5.50 8.25
CA GLU A 5 -15.69 -5.64 7.05
C GLU A 5 -15.09 -4.94 5.84
N ARG A 6 -13.91 -4.33 5.98
CA ARG A 6 -13.23 -3.64 4.89
C ARG A 6 -12.70 -4.57 3.80
N GLY A 7 -12.67 -5.87 4.02
CA GLY A 7 -12.21 -6.82 3.02
C GLY A 7 -10.74 -7.15 3.16
N CYS A 8 -10.05 -7.30 2.03
CA CYS A 8 -8.67 -7.76 2.00
C CYS A 8 -7.68 -6.61 1.79
N ALA A 9 -6.66 -6.53 2.64
CA ALA A 9 -5.53 -5.63 2.45
C ALA A 9 -4.32 -6.43 1.99
N LEU A 10 -3.57 -5.87 1.05
CA LEU A 10 -2.36 -6.48 0.51
C LEU A 10 -1.16 -5.60 0.86
N LEU A 11 -0.16 -6.19 1.50
CA LEU A 11 1.06 -5.48 1.87
C LEU A 11 2.22 -6.07 1.09
N ALA A 12 2.88 -5.26 0.28
CA ALA A 12 3.99 -5.68 -0.55
C ALA A 12 5.27 -5.00 -0.09
N ASP A 13 6.20 -5.78 0.47
CA ASP A 13 7.46 -5.26 1.01
C ASP A 13 8.50 -6.37 0.97
N ARG A 14 9.71 -6.03 0.56
CA ARG A 14 10.81 -7.00 0.53
C ARG A 14 11.27 -7.42 1.92
N HIS A 15 11.01 -6.60 2.92
CA HIS A 15 11.48 -6.82 4.29
C HIS A 15 10.32 -7.33 5.16
N LEU A 16 9.81 -8.51 4.83
CA LEU A 16 8.60 -9.05 5.46
C LEU A 16 8.71 -9.16 6.97
N GLY A 17 9.89 -9.53 7.47
CA GLY A 17 10.10 -9.64 8.92
C GLY A 17 9.91 -8.32 9.65
N LEU A 18 10.26 -7.22 9.02
CA LEU A 18 10.10 -5.89 9.62
C LEU A 18 8.64 -5.42 9.57
N MET A 19 7.81 -6.08 8.76
CA MET A 19 6.43 -5.69 8.57
C MET A 19 5.45 -6.47 9.44
N GLU A 20 5.93 -7.33 10.35
CA GLU A 20 5.04 -8.11 11.21
C GLU A 20 4.14 -7.23 12.09
N GLY A 21 4.69 -6.16 12.65
CA GLY A 21 3.89 -5.23 13.44
C GLY A 21 2.83 -4.53 12.60
N VAL A 22 3.17 -4.21 11.36
CA VAL A 22 2.23 -3.59 10.42
C VAL A 22 1.12 -4.56 10.09
N ARG A 23 1.46 -5.82 9.85
CA ARG A 23 0.47 -6.85 9.56
C ARG A 23 -0.54 -6.95 10.71
N GLY A 24 -0.06 -7.00 11.96
CA GLY A 24 -0.94 -7.07 13.12
C GLY A 24 -1.88 -5.88 13.20
N LEU A 25 -1.36 -4.69 12.89
CA LEU A 25 -2.17 -3.49 12.87
C LEU A 25 -3.26 -3.56 11.80
N LEU A 26 -2.92 -4.05 10.61
CA LEU A 26 -3.88 -4.19 9.53
C LEU A 26 -4.95 -5.24 9.83
N GLU A 27 -4.59 -6.28 10.57
CA GLU A 27 -5.55 -7.33 10.93
C GLU A 27 -6.65 -6.84 11.86
N THR A 28 -6.47 -5.68 12.49
CA THR A 28 -7.55 -5.06 13.27
C THR A 28 -8.56 -4.34 12.38
N GLU A 29 -8.20 -4.07 11.11
CA GLU A 29 -9.00 -3.23 10.22
C GLU A 29 -9.58 -3.99 9.03
N PHE A 30 -9.01 -5.14 8.68
CA PHE A 30 -9.41 -5.88 7.47
C PHE A 30 -9.72 -7.33 7.81
N GLU A 31 -10.61 -7.94 7.02
CA GLU A 31 -10.95 -9.35 7.18
C GLU A 31 -9.75 -10.25 6.91
N ALA A 32 -8.95 -9.89 5.92
CA ALA A 32 -7.77 -10.66 5.55
C ALA A 32 -6.64 -9.72 5.21
N VAL A 33 -5.41 -10.14 5.55
CA VAL A 33 -4.21 -9.41 5.20
C VAL A 33 -3.27 -10.39 4.50
N VAL A 34 -2.89 -10.06 3.27
CA VAL A 34 -1.95 -10.87 2.49
C VAL A 34 -0.65 -10.10 2.40
N VAL A 35 0.47 -10.77 2.66
CA VAL A 35 1.79 -10.15 2.63
C VAL A 35 2.61 -10.84 1.54
N VAL A 36 3.16 -10.04 0.62
CA VAL A 36 4.00 -10.55 -0.47
C VAL A 36 5.33 -9.80 -0.47
N GLY A 37 6.35 -10.44 -1.02
CA GLY A 37 7.71 -9.91 -0.98
C GLY A 37 8.33 -9.57 -2.33
N ASP A 38 7.58 -9.71 -3.41
CA ASP A 38 8.11 -9.43 -4.75
C ASP A 38 6.99 -8.95 -5.69
N GLU A 39 7.42 -8.42 -6.83
CA GLU A 39 6.51 -7.82 -7.78
C GLU A 39 5.58 -8.84 -8.44
N VAL A 40 6.09 -10.02 -8.75
CA VAL A 40 5.28 -11.07 -9.39
C VAL A 40 4.13 -11.48 -8.47
N SER A 41 4.45 -11.75 -7.21
CA SER A 41 3.43 -12.13 -6.23
C SER A 41 2.42 -11.01 -5.99
N LEU A 42 2.89 -9.77 -6.03
CA LEU A 42 2.00 -8.60 -5.90
C LEU A 42 0.96 -8.59 -7.01
N PHE A 43 1.40 -8.66 -8.26
CA PHE A 43 0.48 -8.62 -9.39
C PHE A 43 -0.46 -9.82 -9.43
N GLU A 44 0.06 -11.01 -9.14
CA GLU A 44 -0.77 -12.21 -9.09
C GLU A 44 -1.85 -12.11 -8.02
N SER A 45 -1.47 -11.61 -6.84
CA SER A 45 -2.43 -11.47 -5.74
C SER A 45 -3.55 -10.50 -6.09
N VAL A 46 -3.21 -9.37 -6.71
CA VAL A 46 -4.25 -8.40 -7.10
C VAL A 46 -5.19 -8.99 -8.15
N ARG A 47 -4.65 -9.78 -9.08
CA ARG A 47 -5.49 -10.41 -10.11
C ARG A 47 -6.41 -11.49 -9.56
N GLN A 48 -5.93 -12.24 -8.57
CA GLN A 48 -6.65 -13.42 -8.07
C GLN A 48 -7.54 -13.13 -6.87
N LEU A 49 -7.21 -12.12 -6.09
CA LEU A 49 -7.95 -11.79 -4.87
C LEU A 49 -8.73 -10.50 -5.06
N HIS A 50 -9.79 -10.37 -4.29
CA HIS A 50 -10.58 -9.14 -4.28
C HIS A 50 -9.94 -8.17 -3.28
N VAL A 51 -8.92 -7.44 -3.73
CA VAL A 51 -8.13 -6.57 -2.87
C VAL A 51 -8.78 -5.20 -2.74
N ALA A 52 -9.10 -4.80 -1.52
CA ALA A 52 -9.69 -3.49 -1.25
C ALA A 52 -8.62 -2.40 -1.21
N LEU A 53 -7.41 -2.75 -0.76
CA LEU A 53 -6.33 -1.78 -0.59
C LEU A 53 -4.99 -2.49 -0.73
N ALA A 54 -4.08 -1.92 -1.51
CA ALA A 54 -2.72 -2.41 -1.61
C ALA A 54 -1.76 -1.35 -1.09
N MET A 55 -0.84 -1.76 -0.22
CA MET A 55 0.23 -0.91 0.28
C MET A 55 1.53 -1.46 -0.29
N VAL A 56 2.27 -0.61 -1.00
CA VAL A 56 3.41 -1.03 -1.78
C VAL A 56 4.65 -0.24 -1.39
N ASP A 57 5.66 -0.96 -0.89
CA ASP A 57 6.95 -0.36 -0.62
C ASP A 57 7.63 -0.01 -1.95
N LEU A 58 8.02 1.24 -2.10
CA LEU A 58 8.64 1.70 -3.34
C LEU A 58 9.97 1.00 -3.63
N SER A 59 10.64 0.45 -2.62
CA SER A 59 11.87 -0.31 -2.83
C SER A 59 11.64 -1.73 -3.35
N LEU A 60 10.38 -2.14 -3.49
CA LEU A 60 10.06 -3.47 -4.03
C LEU A 60 10.65 -3.66 -5.44
N ARG A 61 10.61 -2.61 -6.25
CA ARG A 61 11.34 -2.58 -7.53
C ARG A 61 12.51 -1.63 -7.36
N ARG A 62 13.72 -2.19 -7.32
CA ARG A 62 14.92 -1.40 -7.10
C ARG A 62 15.08 -0.32 -8.16
N GLY A 63 15.28 0.92 -7.69
CA GLY A 63 15.58 2.03 -8.57
C GLY A 63 14.39 2.55 -9.38
N ASP A 64 13.20 1.93 -9.24
CA ASP A 64 12.05 2.35 -10.04
C ASP A 64 10.71 2.08 -9.33
N GLY A 65 10.61 2.49 -8.08
CA GLY A 65 9.36 2.35 -7.33
C GLY A 65 8.21 3.10 -7.97
N LEU A 66 8.49 4.27 -8.54
CA LEU A 66 7.45 5.05 -9.21
C LEU A 66 6.94 4.35 -10.47
N GLY A 67 7.83 3.68 -11.20
CA GLY A 67 7.43 2.88 -12.35
C GLY A 67 6.53 1.73 -11.95
N LEU A 68 6.81 1.13 -10.79
CA LEU A 68 5.95 0.08 -10.25
C LEU A 68 4.55 0.62 -9.95
N ILE A 69 4.46 1.78 -9.31
CA ILE A 69 3.16 2.39 -9.02
C ILE A 69 2.41 2.71 -10.31
N ARG A 70 3.09 3.28 -11.30
CA ARG A 70 2.47 3.57 -12.60
C ARG A 70 1.93 2.32 -13.27
N ARG A 71 2.70 1.22 -13.23
CA ARG A 71 2.28 -0.04 -13.81
C ARG A 71 1.06 -0.62 -13.10
N MET A 72 1.06 -0.55 -11.77
CA MET A 72 -0.10 -1.03 -11.00
C MET A 72 -1.35 -0.22 -11.32
N ARG A 73 -1.22 1.10 -11.40
CA ARG A 73 -2.36 1.96 -11.73
C ARG A 73 -2.86 1.69 -13.13
N SER A 74 -1.96 1.46 -14.08
CA SER A 74 -2.34 1.15 -15.45
C SER A 74 -3.09 -0.18 -15.56
N ASN A 75 -2.63 -1.20 -14.82
CA ASN A 75 -3.24 -2.52 -14.85
C ASN A 75 -4.50 -2.63 -13.99
N PHE A 76 -4.59 -1.83 -12.93
CA PHE A 76 -5.69 -1.90 -11.97
C PHE A 76 -6.24 -0.50 -11.69
N PRO A 77 -7.02 0.06 -12.63
CA PRO A 77 -7.44 1.48 -12.53
C PRO A 77 -8.26 1.81 -11.30
N GLN A 78 -8.97 0.84 -10.73
CA GLN A 78 -9.85 1.08 -9.59
C GLN A 78 -9.21 0.74 -8.24
N LEU A 79 -8.02 0.17 -8.26
CA LEU A 79 -7.37 -0.27 -7.02
C LEU A 79 -6.97 0.91 -6.16
N LYS A 80 -7.23 0.83 -4.85
CA LYS A 80 -6.73 1.82 -3.90
C LYS A 80 -5.29 1.46 -3.55
N LEU A 81 -4.39 2.42 -3.73
CA LEU A 81 -2.95 2.22 -3.57
C LEU A 81 -2.36 3.20 -2.58
N ILE A 82 -1.59 2.69 -1.61
CA ILE A 82 -0.77 3.53 -0.73
C ILE A 82 0.69 3.17 -1.00
N ALA A 83 1.51 4.17 -1.27
CA ALA A 83 2.96 3.99 -1.42
C ALA A 83 3.63 4.10 -0.06
N LEU A 84 4.52 3.18 0.24
CA LEU A 84 5.34 3.21 1.45
C LEU A 84 6.77 3.55 1.06
N SER A 85 7.41 4.46 1.78
CA SER A 85 8.74 4.92 1.42
C SER A 85 9.60 5.23 2.65
N VAL A 86 10.92 5.05 2.50
CA VAL A 86 11.88 5.52 3.49
C VAL A 86 12.31 6.96 3.20
N HIS A 87 11.97 7.49 2.03
CA HIS A 87 12.37 8.84 1.61
C HIS A 87 11.32 9.85 2.04
N ASP A 88 11.75 10.87 2.79
CA ASP A 88 10.84 11.83 3.41
C ASP A 88 10.77 13.18 2.71
N GLU A 89 11.42 13.34 1.57
CA GLU A 89 11.31 14.58 0.82
C GLU A 89 9.87 14.76 0.31
N LYS A 90 9.40 16.00 0.37
CA LYS A 90 8.07 16.31 -0.16
C LYS A 90 7.93 15.89 -1.62
N SER A 91 9.02 15.98 -2.39
CA SER A 91 9.02 15.59 -3.79
C SER A 91 8.74 14.09 -3.96
N ALA A 92 9.14 13.25 -2.99
CA ALA A 92 8.88 11.81 -3.07
C ALA A 92 7.38 11.53 -2.95
N GLU A 93 6.71 12.22 -2.03
CA GLU A 93 5.27 12.09 -1.88
C GLU A 93 4.53 12.55 -3.13
N LEU A 94 4.89 13.73 -3.64
CA LEU A 94 4.24 14.29 -4.83
C LEU A 94 4.45 13.39 -6.04
N ALA A 95 5.64 12.82 -6.18
CA ALA A 95 5.93 11.92 -7.29
C ALA A 95 5.13 10.63 -7.20
N ALA A 96 4.94 10.08 -5.99
CA ALA A 96 4.15 8.87 -5.81
C ALA A 96 2.69 9.11 -6.17
N ILE A 97 2.13 10.23 -5.73
CA ILE A 97 0.75 10.59 -6.05
C ILE A 97 0.61 10.79 -7.56
N ALA A 98 1.55 11.49 -8.18
CA ALA A 98 1.53 11.71 -9.63
C ALA A 98 1.64 10.40 -10.41
N ALA A 99 2.33 9.40 -9.86
CA ALA A 99 2.46 8.09 -10.49
C ALA A 99 1.18 7.26 -10.39
N GLY A 100 0.25 7.63 -9.49
CA GLY A 100 -1.03 6.95 -9.38
C GLY A 100 -1.37 6.44 -7.99
N ALA A 101 -0.55 6.71 -6.97
CA ALA A 101 -0.87 6.32 -5.60
C ALA A 101 -1.99 7.21 -5.07
N ASN A 102 -2.86 6.62 -4.26
CA ASN A 102 -3.93 7.36 -3.58
C ASN A 102 -3.46 7.94 -2.27
N GLY A 103 -2.38 7.42 -1.71
CA GLY A 103 -1.82 7.91 -0.47
C GLY A 103 -0.35 7.57 -0.37
N PHE A 104 0.30 8.15 0.63
CA PHE A 104 1.74 7.99 0.84
C PHE A 104 2.02 7.96 2.34
N VAL A 105 2.82 7.00 2.79
CA VAL A 105 3.20 6.89 4.19
C VAL A 105 4.70 6.66 4.29
N LEU A 106 5.36 7.43 5.15
CA LEU A 106 6.76 7.19 5.48
C LEU A 106 6.87 5.98 6.38
N LYS A 107 7.78 5.07 6.07
CA LYS A 107 7.91 3.84 6.86
C LYS A 107 8.28 4.14 8.32
N ARG A 108 9.05 5.19 8.58
CA ARG A 108 9.40 5.55 9.97
C ARG A 108 8.21 6.09 10.77
N SER A 109 7.15 6.51 10.10
CA SER A 109 5.96 7.05 10.75
C SER A 109 4.76 6.14 10.59
N ILE A 110 5.00 4.88 10.21
CA ILE A 110 3.90 3.98 9.84
C ILE A 110 2.96 3.72 11.02
N ALA A 111 3.50 3.67 12.24
CA ALA A 111 2.69 3.40 13.42
C ALA A 111 1.66 4.49 13.70
N THR A 112 1.97 5.73 13.36
CA THR A 112 1.07 6.86 13.63
C THR A 112 0.26 7.27 12.40
N ASP A 113 0.82 7.06 11.19
CA ASP A 113 0.24 7.63 9.98
C ASP A 113 -0.55 6.64 9.13
N LEU A 114 -0.31 5.33 9.30
CA LEU A 114 -0.91 4.37 8.38
C LEU A 114 -2.44 4.33 8.47
N LEU A 115 -3.00 4.16 9.68
CA LEU A 115 -4.45 4.05 9.80
C LEU A 115 -5.19 5.31 9.37
N PRO A 116 -4.73 6.52 9.75
CA PRO A 116 -5.37 7.72 9.22
C PRO A 116 -5.31 7.82 7.70
N THR A 117 -4.19 7.42 7.10
CA THR A 117 -4.06 7.43 5.64
C THR A 117 -5.00 6.43 4.99
N ILE A 118 -5.10 5.23 5.57
CA ILE A 118 -6.05 4.22 5.08
C ILE A 118 -7.47 4.76 5.12
N ASP A 119 -7.87 5.36 6.23
CA ASP A 119 -9.21 5.91 6.37
C ASP A 119 -9.49 6.96 5.29
N ALA A 120 -8.54 7.85 5.05
CA ALA A 120 -8.69 8.88 4.03
C ALA A 120 -8.77 8.28 2.62
N VAL A 121 -7.91 7.32 2.32
CA VAL A 121 -7.88 6.69 1.00
C VAL A 121 -9.18 5.94 0.72
N LEU A 122 -9.66 5.17 1.69
CA LEU A 122 -10.88 4.38 1.51
C LEU A 122 -12.11 5.27 1.46
N ALA A 123 -12.07 6.43 2.12
CA ALA A 123 -13.16 7.41 2.03
C ALA A 123 -13.11 8.23 0.73
N GLY A 124 -12.04 8.09 -0.05
CA GLY A 124 -11.89 8.85 -1.28
C GLY A 124 -11.46 10.29 -1.07
N SER A 125 -11.01 10.65 0.14
CA SER A 125 -10.65 12.03 0.47
C SER A 125 -9.13 12.29 0.45
N ALA A 126 -8.31 11.27 0.30
CA ALA A 126 -6.87 11.45 0.13
C ALA A 126 -6.59 11.89 -1.30
N THR A 127 -5.63 12.75 -1.47
CA THR A 127 -5.31 13.28 -2.80
C THR A 127 -4.57 12.30 -3.65
#